data_620f062df07c31498b39dd0abe88379d
#
_entry.id   620f062df07c31498b39dd0abe88379d
#
_cell.length_a   1.000
_cell.length_b   1.000
_cell.length_c   1.000
_cell.angle_alpha   90.00
_cell.angle_beta   90.00
_cell.angle_gamma   90.00
#
_symmetry.space_group_name_H-M   'P 1'
#
loop_
_entity.id
_entity.type
_entity.pdbx_description
1 polymer ?
#
loop_
_entity_poly.entity_id
_entity_poly.type
_entity_poly.pdbx_seq_one_letter_code
_entity_poly.pdbx_strand_id
1 'polypeptide(L)'
;MLNIEHLTKTYGGKAAVQDLSLHIRPGEICAFIGHNGAGKTTTLKCCCGIQQFDSGRITVDGISVQDDPLECKRRLAYLPDNPDLYEYMTGIQYLNFIADIFAVGARERAERIRSYGDQFDLTQDLAQPISAYSHGMKQKLAIISALLHEPKLILMDEPFVGLDPLAAHLLKTLMRRFCDGGGAIFFSTHVLEVAEKLCDRVAIIRAGRLVRAGSMDEVRGDDSLEEVFLELEGTEAQA
;
A
#
# COMPACT_ATOMS: atom_id res chain seq x y z
N MET A 1 9.37 6.83 -8.97
CA MET A 1 9.02 5.44 -8.60
C MET A 1 7.64 5.04 -9.12
N LEU A 2 6.54 5.66 -8.69
CA LEU A 2 5.20 5.49 -9.25
C LEU A 2 4.78 6.78 -9.97
N ASN A 3 4.29 6.66 -11.21
CA ASN A 3 3.70 7.77 -11.95
C ASN A 3 2.33 7.37 -12.46
N ILE A 4 1.33 8.15 -12.12
CA ILE A 4 -0.07 8.01 -12.55
C ILE A 4 -0.41 9.25 -13.36
N GLU A 5 -0.87 9.08 -14.59
CA GLU A 5 -1.21 10.15 -15.52
C GLU A 5 -2.64 9.97 -16.01
N HIS A 6 -3.50 10.93 -15.67
CA HIS A 6 -4.88 11.02 -16.15
C HIS A 6 -5.71 9.73 -15.97
N LEU A 7 -5.48 9.02 -14.86
CA LEU A 7 -6.17 7.76 -14.56
C LEU A 7 -7.67 7.96 -14.44
N THR A 8 -8.42 7.23 -15.25
CA THR A 8 -9.88 7.15 -15.14
C THR A 8 -10.34 5.71 -15.08
N LYS A 9 -11.22 5.40 -14.11
CA LYS A 9 -11.88 4.11 -13.96
C LYS A 9 -13.35 4.27 -13.64
N THR A 10 -14.20 3.58 -14.41
CA THR A 10 -15.65 3.57 -14.24
C THR A 10 -16.17 2.16 -13.97
N TYR A 11 -17.28 2.08 -13.25
CA TYR A 11 -18.05 0.85 -13.04
C TYR A 11 -19.53 1.16 -13.32
N GLY A 12 -20.12 0.47 -14.28
CA GLY A 12 -21.54 0.65 -14.62
C GLY A 12 -21.91 2.10 -14.96
N GLY A 13 -21.01 2.84 -15.61
CA GLY A 13 -21.23 4.26 -15.97
C GLY A 13 -20.91 5.27 -14.85
N LYS A 14 -20.61 4.81 -13.62
CA LYS A 14 -20.20 5.68 -12.51
C LYS A 14 -18.68 5.70 -12.41
N ALA A 15 -18.09 6.90 -12.44
CA ALA A 15 -16.65 7.07 -12.25
C ALA A 15 -16.26 6.77 -10.78
N ALA A 16 -15.37 5.80 -10.59
CA ALA A 16 -14.75 5.51 -9.31
C ALA A 16 -13.43 6.28 -9.13
N VAL A 17 -12.74 6.56 -10.24
CA VAL A 17 -11.56 7.43 -10.32
C VAL A 17 -11.70 8.25 -11.59
N GLN A 18 -11.42 9.55 -11.52
CA GLN A 18 -11.61 10.46 -12.64
C GLN A 18 -10.43 11.42 -12.77
N ASP A 19 -9.69 11.27 -13.87
CA ASP A 19 -8.57 12.16 -14.27
C ASP A 19 -7.52 12.36 -13.16
N LEU A 20 -7.17 11.26 -12.48
CA LEU A 20 -6.23 11.31 -11.36
C LEU A 20 -4.79 11.28 -11.88
N SER A 21 -4.00 12.29 -11.51
CA SER A 21 -2.57 12.34 -11.78
C SER A 21 -1.80 12.50 -10.48
N LEU A 22 -0.83 11.60 -10.23
CA LEU A 22 -0.02 11.58 -9.00
C LEU A 22 1.35 11.02 -9.29
N HIS A 23 2.38 11.63 -8.68
CA HIS A 23 3.76 11.16 -8.78
C HIS A 23 4.35 10.90 -7.39
N ILE A 24 4.96 9.72 -7.20
CA ILE A 24 5.66 9.33 -5.97
C ILE A 24 7.11 9.02 -6.33
N ARG A 25 8.05 9.65 -5.61
CA ARG A 25 9.48 9.52 -5.85
C ARG A 25 10.08 8.37 -5.05
N PRO A 26 11.26 7.85 -5.43
CA PRO A 26 12.05 7.00 -4.54
C PRO A 26 12.31 7.71 -3.21
N GLY A 27 12.27 6.96 -2.11
CA GLY A 27 12.48 7.49 -0.76
C GLY A 27 11.24 8.06 -0.09
N GLU A 28 10.11 8.19 -0.80
CA GLU A 28 8.89 8.82 -0.27
C GLU A 28 7.91 7.80 0.31
N ILE A 29 7.34 8.14 1.47
CA ILE A 29 6.09 7.55 1.99
C ILE A 29 4.97 8.52 1.65
N CYS A 30 4.02 8.08 0.83
CA CYS A 30 2.85 8.88 0.43
C CYS A 30 1.56 8.28 0.99
N ALA A 31 0.81 9.07 1.76
CA ALA A 31 -0.54 8.71 2.19
C ALA A 31 -1.58 9.09 1.14
N PHE A 32 -2.54 8.20 0.91
CA PHE A 32 -3.71 8.43 0.07
C PHE A 32 -4.97 8.48 0.93
N ILE A 33 -5.49 9.66 1.13
CA ILE A 33 -6.52 9.95 2.13
C ILE A 33 -7.86 10.25 1.45
N GLY A 34 -8.94 9.77 2.04
CA GLY A 34 -10.30 10.02 1.57
C GLY A 34 -11.30 9.11 2.28
N HIS A 35 -12.57 9.46 2.21
CA HIS A 35 -13.65 8.64 2.78
C HIS A 35 -13.76 7.27 2.10
N ASN A 36 -14.52 6.38 2.73
CA ASN A 36 -14.88 5.09 2.13
C ASN A 36 -15.66 5.34 0.83
N GLY A 37 -15.25 4.63 -0.24
CA GLY A 37 -15.81 4.83 -1.57
C GLY A 37 -15.23 6.00 -2.35
N ALA A 38 -14.26 6.76 -1.84
CA ALA A 38 -13.63 7.86 -2.56
C ALA A 38 -12.80 7.45 -3.78
N GLY A 39 -12.46 6.14 -3.92
CA GLY A 39 -11.67 5.62 -5.03
C GLY A 39 -10.28 5.11 -4.66
N LYS A 40 -9.91 5.10 -3.37
CA LYS A 40 -8.57 4.70 -2.87
C LYS A 40 -8.17 3.29 -3.32
N THR A 41 -8.93 2.28 -2.90
CA THR A 41 -8.70 0.87 -3.25
C THR A 41 -8.70 0.64 -4.76
N THR A 42 -9.61 1.31 -5.50
CA THR A 42 -9.66 1.23 -6.96
C THR A 42 -8.35 1.74 -7.58
N THR A 43 -7.85 2.88 -7.12
CA THR A 43 -6.58 3.46 -7.58
C THR A 43 -5.42 2.51 -7.31
N LEU A 44 -5.30 1.98 -6.08
CA LEU A 44 -4.24 1.02 -5.72
C LEU A 44 -4.30 -0.23 -6.59
N LYS A 45 -5.50 -0.80 -6.81
CA LYS A 45 -5.69 -1.98 -7.67
C LYS A 45 -5.35 -1.71 -9.14
N CYS A 46 -5.58 -0.50 -9.65
CA CYS A 46 -5.13 -0.10 -10.98
C CYS A 46 -3.59 -0.01 -11.03
N CYS A 47 -2.95 0.56 -10.00
CA CYS A 47 -1.49 0.68 -9.92
C CYS A 47 -0.77 -0.68 -9.90
N CYS A 48 -1.35 -1.71 -9.31
CA CYS A 48 -0.76 -3.06 -9.31
C CYS A 48 -1.24 -3.96 -10.47
N GLY A 49 -2.04 -3.41 -11.40
CA GLY A 49 -2.54 -4.16 -12.56
C GLY A 49 -3.50 -5.29 -12.22
N ILE A 50 -4.12 -5.26 -11.04
CA ILE A 50 -5.23 -6.16 -10.66
C ILE A 50 -6.53 -5.69 -11.33
N GLN A 51 -6.71 -4.37 -11.40
CA GLN A 51 -7.88 -3.76 -12.02
C GLN A 51 -7.47 -3.04 -13.30
N GLN A 52 -8.11 -3.38 -14.42
CA GLN A 52 -8.00 -2.60 -15.65
C GLN A 52 -8.67 -1.24 -15.49
N PHE A 53 -8.10 -0.21 -16.09
CA PHE A 53 -8.64 1.15 -16.13
C PHE A 53 -9.03 1.57 -17.55
N ASP A 54 -9.88 2.60 -17.67
CA ASP A 54 -10.52 2.97 -18.94
C ASP A 54 -9.63 3.91 -19.76
N SER A 55 -8.90 4.80 -19.08
CA SER A 55 -7.93 5.71 -19.72
C SER A 55 -6.84 6.16 -18.74
N GLY A 56 -5.79 6.75 -19.29
CA GLY A 56 -4.62 7.21 -18.55
C GLY A 56 -3.43 6.27 -18.72
N ARG A 57 -2.37 6.51 -17.96
CA ARG A 57 -1.15 5.72 -17.94
C ARG A 57 -0.63 5.55 -16.53
N ILE A 58 -0.15 4.36 -16.21
CA ILE A 58 0.51 4.08 -14.93
C ILE A 58 1.86 3.42 -15.22
N THR A 59 2.92 3.95 -14.59
CA THR A 59 4.24 3.34 -14.66
C THR A 59 4.82 3.13 -13.27
N VAL A 60 5.48 1.98 -13.09
CA VAL A 60 6.24 1.62 -11.88
C VAL A 60 7.71 1.50 -12.28
N ASP A 61 8.57 2.31 -11.68
CA ASP A 61 10.00 2.39 -12.00
C ASP A 61 10.25 2.56 -13.51
N GLY A 62 9.41 3.37 -14.17
CA GLY A 62 9.45 3.64 -15.61
C GLY A 62 8.81 2.58 -16.50
N ILE A 63 8.32 1.46 -15.94
CA ILE A 63 7.71 0.37 -16.69
C ILE A 63 6.18 0.52 -16.67
N SER A 64 5.55 0.43 -17.84
CA SER A 64 4.10 0.52 -17.96
C SER A 64 3.40 -0.71 -17.39
N VAL A 65 2.41 -0.47 -16.54
CA VAL A 65 1.59 -1.53 -15.94
C VAL A 65 0.77 -2.29 -17.01
N GLN A 66 0.47 -1.64 -18.14
CA GLN A 66 -0.31 -2.22 -19.23
C GLN A 66 0.58 -2.97 -20.23
N ASP A 67 1.77 -2.42 -20.55
CA ASP A 67 2.63 -2.97 -21.60
C ASP A 67 3.50 -4.13 -21.08
N ASP A 68 3.98 -4.06 -19.84
CA ASP A 68 4.75 -5.12 -19.19
C ASP A 68 4.31 -5.37 -17.73
N PRO A 69 3.12 -5.96 -17.56
CA PRO A 69 2.53 -6.18 -16.24
C PRO A 69 3.34 -7.16 -15.36
N LEU A 70 4.07 -8.11 -15.95
CA LEU A 70 4.86 -9.07 -15.20
C LEU A 70 6.10 -8.42 -14.59
N GLU A 71 6.80 -7.60 -15.35
CA GLU A 71 7.96 -6.88 -14.85
C GLU A 71 7.57 -5.83 -13.79
N CYS A 72 6.43 -5.16 -13.97
CA CYS A 72 5.87 -4.29 -12.92
C CYS A 72 5.61 -5.07 -11.63
N LYS A 73 4.96 -6.25 -11.70
CA LYS A 73 4.66 -7.09 -10.53
C LYS A 73 5.90 -7.59 -9.80
N ARG A 74 7.02 -7.79 -10.50
CA ARG A 74 8.30 -8.13 -9.87
C ARG A 74 8.88 -6.99 -9.03
N ARG A 75 8.52 -5.75 -9.34
CA ARG A 75 9.06 -4.53 -8.70
C ARG A 75 8.14 -3.95 -7.64
N LEU A 76 6.92 -4.45 -7.52
CA LEU A 76 5.96 -3.96 -6.54
C LEU A 76 5.42 -5.09 -5.65
N ALA A 77 4.99 -4.71 -4.45
CA ALA A 77 4.14 -5.53 -3.60
C ALA A 77 2.81 -4.82 -3.37
N TYR A 78 1.74 -5.59 -3.21
CA TYR A 78 0.42 -5.09 -2.85
C TYR A 78 -0.10 -5.80 -1.60
N LEU A 79 -0.49 -5.02 -0.61
CA LEU A 79 -1.12 -5.46 0.62
C LEU A 79 -2.56 -4.94 0.65
N PRO A 80 -3.56 -5.80 0.46
CA PRO A 80 -4.97 -5.42 0.62
C PRO A 80 -5.31 -5.21 2.10
N ASP A 81 -6.41 -4.50 2.38
CA ASP A 81 -6.95 -4.29 3.74
C ASP A 81 -7.32 -5.61 4.44
N ASN A 82 -7.80 -6.57 3.68
CA ASN A 82 -8.08 -7.93 4.15
C ASN A 82 -7.29 -8.92 3.31
N PRO A 83 -6.17 -9.47 3.83
CA PRO A 83 -5.36 -10.43 3.09
C PRO A 83 -6.10 -11.75 2.87
N ASP A 84 -6.34 -12.08 1.61
CA ASP A 84 -6.91 -13.39 1.21
C ASP A 84 -5.76 -14.41 1.11
N LEU A 85 -5.43 -15.02 2.26
CA LEU A 85 -4.35 -15.99 2.38
C LEU A 85 -4.87 -17.40 2.15
N TYR A 86 -4.00 -18.32 1.68
CA TYR A 86 -4.34 -19.73 1.51
C TYR A 86 -4.43 -20.44 2.86
N GLU A 87 -5.61 -20.44 3.49
CA GLU A 87 -5.84 -20.89 4.86
C GLU A 87 -5.52 -22.36 5.11
N TYR A 88 -5.48 -23.20 4.07
CA TYR A 88 -5.09 -24.61 4.14
C TYR A 88 -3.56 -24.82 4.21
N MET A 89 -2.76 -23.79 3.97
CA MET A 89 -1.32 -23.83 4.12
C MET A 89 -0.90 -23.46 5.54
N THR A 90 0.30 -23.90 5.95
CA THR A 90 0.99 -23.30 7.09
C THR A 90 1.63 -21.98 6.71
N GLY A 91 1.94 -21.10 7.69
CA GLY A 91 2.60 -19.83 7.43
C GLY A 91 3.91 -20.00 6.65
N ILE A 92 4.74 -20.97 7.03
CA ILE A 92 6.01 -21.25 6.36
C ILE A 92 5.81 -21.77 4.92
N GLN A 93 4.78 -22.60 4.68
CA GLN A 93 4.45 -23.05 3.33
C GLN A 93 4.03 -21.90 2.44
N TYR A 94 3.20 -21.00 2.95
CA TYR A 94 2.75 -19.81 2.23
C TYR A 94 3.93 -18.89 1.87
N LEU A 95 4.82 -18.58 2.83
CA LEU A 95 6.00 -17.76 2.56
C LEU A 95 6.94 -18.38 1.54
N ASN A 96 7.14 -19.71 1.60
CA ASN A 96 7.93 -20.42 0.60
C ASN A 96 7.28 -20.38 -0.78
N PHE A 97 5.96 -20.56 -0.86
CA PHE A 97 5.21 -20.46 -2.11
C PHE A 97 5.34 -19.07 -2.75
N ILE A 98 5.19 -17.99 -1.98
CA ILE A 98 5.40 -16.64 -2.48
C ILE A 98 6.86 -16.44 -2.95
N ALA A 99 7.83 -16.91 -2.18
CA ALA A 99 9.24 -16.83 -2.55
C ALA A 99 9.55 -17.59 -3.86
N ASP A 100 8.88 -18.73 -4.12
CA ASP A 100 9.00 -19.47 -5.37
C ASP A 100 8.45 -18.68 -6.57
N ILE A 101 7.28 -18.02 -6.42
CA ILE A 101 6.69 -17.16 -7.45
C ILE A 101 7.66 -16.07 -7.90
N PHE A 102 8.36 -15.46 -6.94
CA PHE A 102 9.32 -14.39 -7.19
C PHE A 102 10.76 -14.87 -7.42
N ALA A 103 10.97 -16.19 -7.52
CA ALA A 103 12.28 -16.82 -7.73
C ALA A 103 13.35 -16.42 -6.71
N VAL A 104 12.96 -16.20 -5.44
CA VAL A 104 13.87 -15.90 -4.34
C VAL A 104 14.69 -17.14 -3.98
N GLY A 105 16.03 -17.02 -4.01
CA GLY A 105 16.95 -18.12 -3.75
C GLY A 105 16.79 -18.74 -2.36
N ALA A 106 17.05 -20.05 -2.23
CA ALA A 106 16.79 -20.79 -0.98
C ALA A 106 17.48 -20.19 0.26
N ARG A 107 18.72 -19.73 0.12
CA ARG A 107 19.48 -19.11 1.21
C ARG A 107 18.88 -17.76 1.62
N GLU A 108 18.67 -16.89 0.66
CA GLU A 108 18.07 -15.57 0.90
C GLU A 108 16.66 -15.68 1.49
N ARG A 109 15.86 -16.62 0.96
CA ARG A 109 14.53 -16.95 1.47
C ARG A 109 14.57 -17.30 2.96
N ALA A 110 15.43 -18.24 3.35
CA ALA A 110 15.53 -18.69 4.74
C ALA A 110 15.96 -17.54 5.67
N GLU A 111 16.94 -16.73 5.25
CA GLU A 111 17.43 -15.57 5.99
C GLU A 111 16.33 -14.51 6.17
N ARG A 112 15.59 -14.18 5.09
CA ARG A 112 14.51 -13.18 5.12
C ARG A 112 13.31 -13.64 5.94
N ILE A 113 12.85 -14.88 5.75
CA ILE A 113 11.71 -15.43 6.51
C ILE A 113 12.04 -15.41 8.00
N ARG A 114 13.24 -15.86 8.41
CA ARG A 114 13.65 -15.84 9.80
C ARG A 114 13.70 -14.40 10.34
N SER A 115 14.39 -13.51 9.64
CA SER A 115 14.55 -12.11 10.05
C SER A 115 13.23 -11.39 10.26
N TYR A 116 12.31 -11.48 9.28
CA TYR A 116 10.99 -10.84 9.40
C TYR A 116 10.08 -11.59 10.38
N GLY A 117 10.14 -12.92 10.42
CA GLY A 117 9.40 -13.72 11.38
C GLY A 117 9.74 -13.33 12.82
N ASP A 118 11.03 -13.20 13.13
CA ASP A 118 11.50 -12.79 14.47
C ASP A 118 11.07 -11.34 14.79
N GLN A 119 11.17 -10.42 13.82
CA GLN A 119 10.77 -9.02 14.00
C GLN A 119 9.28 -8.87 14.29
N PHE A 120 8.42 -9.64 13.61
CA PHE A 120 6.95 -9.59 13.78
C PHE A 120 6.45 -10.54 14.89
N ASP A 121 7.35 -11.22 15.61
CA ASP A 121 6.99 -12.22 16.61
C ASP A 121 6.01 -13.27 16.06
N LEU A 122 6.36 -13.83 14.90
CA LEU A 122 5.55 -14.82 14.19
C LEU A 122 6.30 -16.13 13.93
N THR A 123 7.62 -16.18 14.20
CA THR A 123 8.49 -17.32 13.88
C THR A 123 7.97 -18.64 14.46
N GLN A 124 7.50 -18.62 15.70
CA GLN A 124 7.01 -19.82 16.40
C GLN A 124 5.69 -20.35 15.83
N ASP A 125 4.90 -19.47 15.21
CA ASP A 125 3.60 -19.79 14.66
C ASP A 125 3.66 -20.20 13.17
N LEU A 126 4.78 -20.02 12.49
CA LEU A 126 4.91 -20.32 11.06
C LEU A 126 4.65 -21.78 10.72
N ALA A 127 4.78 -22.72 11.67
CA ALA A 127 4.45 -24.13 11.46
C ALA A 127 2.93 -24.43 11.57
N GLN A 128 2.15 -23.50 12.09
CA GLN A 128 0.69 -23.67 12.25
C GLN A 128 -0.07 -23.38 10.96
N PRO A 129 -1.24 -23.99 10.72
CA PRO A 129 -2.12 -23.63 9.61
C PRO A 129 -2.59 -22.16 9.72
N ILE A 130 -2.64 -21.46 8.59
CA ILE A 130 -3.10 -20.06 8.52
C ILE A 130 -4.57 -19.93 8.98
N SER A 131 -5.38 -20.98 8.83
CA SER A 131 -6.75 -21.01 9.37
C SER A 131 -6.83 -20.81 10.88
N ALA A 132 -5.75 -21.13 11.63
CA ALA A 132 -5.66 -20.92 13.07
C ALA A 132 -5.16 -19.51 13.46
N TYR A 133 -4.74 -18.70 12.48
CA TYR A 133 -4.20 -17.37 12.75
C TYR A 133 -5.30 -16.37 13.11
N SER A 134 -5.02 -15.50 14.08
CA SER A 134 -5.81 -14.29 14.31
C SER A 134 -5.70 -13.33 13.11
N HIS A 135 -6.59 -12.36 13.04
CA HIS A 135 -6.54 -11.34 11.99
C HIS A 135 -5.18 -10.60 11.98
N GLY A 136 -4.66 -10.21 13.15
CA GLY A 136 -3.36 -9.58 13.26
C GLY A 136 -2.19 -10.48 12.82
N MET A 137 -2.24 -11.79 13.09
CA MET A 137 -1.23 -12.74 12.60
C MET A 137 -1.30 -12.88 11.06
N LYS A 138 -2.49 -12.91 10.48
CA LYS A 138 -2.67 -12.91 9.01
C LYS A 138 -2.11 -11.64 8.39
N GLN A 139 -2.33 -10.48 9.00
CA GLN A 139 -1.78 -9.21 8.54
C GLN A 139 -0.24 -9.21 8.61
N LYS A 140 0.35 -9.67 9.73
CA LYS A 140 1.80 -9.82 9.87
C LYS A 140 2.38 -10.75 8.80
N LEU A 141 1.74 -11.90 8.54
CA LEU A 141 2.18 -12.83 7.50
C LEU A 141 2.12 -12.22 6.10
N ALA A 142 1.08 -11.45 5.79
CA ALA A 142 0.94 -10.73 4.53
C ALA A 142 2.04 -9.68 4.34
N ILE A 143 2.37 -8.93 5.40
CA ILE A 143 3.47 -7.94 5.37
C ILE A 143 4.80 -8.65 5.11
N ILE A 144 5.08 -9.77 5.82
CA ILE A 144 6.31 -10.55 5.60
C ILE A 144 6.37 -11.02 4.15
N SER A 145 5.29 -11.57 3.62
CA SER A 145 5.24 -12.08 2.24
C SER A 145 5.53 -11.00 1.20
N ALA A 146 5.03 -9.79 1.43
CA ALA A 146 5.25 -8.63 0.55
C ALA A 146 6.72 -8.17 0.53
N LEU A 147 7.44 -8.36 1.62
CA LEU A 147 8.85 -7.95 1.74
C LEU A 147 9.84 -8.99 1.21
N LEU A 148 9.42 -10.26 1.01
CA LEU A 148 10.33 -11.37 0.67
C LEU A 148 11.11 -11.17 -0.63
N HIS A 149 10.51 -10.55 -1.65
CA HIS A 149 11.11 -10.37 -2.97
C HIS A 149 11.80 -9.02 -3.17
N GLU A 150 11.93 -8.22 -2.08
CA GLU A 150 12.55 -6.89 -2.09
C GLU A 150 11.98 -5.98 -3.18
N PRO A 151 10.67 -5.69 -3.13
CA PRO A 151 10.05 -4.80 -4.10
C PRO A 151 10.70 -3.42 -4.07
N LYS A 152 10.52 -2.62 -5.12
CA LYS A 152 10.90 -1.20 -5.14
C LYS A 152 9.76 -0.29 -4.69
N LEU A 153 8.52 -0.73 -4.89
CA LEU A 153 7.30 -0.03 -4.52
C LEU A 153 6.42 -0.93 -3.68
N ILE A 154 5.90 -0.43 -2.57
CA ILE A 154 4.88 -1.14 -1.80
C ILE A 154 3.59 -0.32 -1.83
N LEU A 155 2.51 -0.96 -2.29
CA LEU A 155 1.15 -0.44 -2.27
C LEU A 155 0.40 -1.11 -1.12
N MET A 156 -0.24 -0.34 -0.23
CA MET A 156 -0.95 -0.88 0.93
C MET A 156 -2.34 -0.25 1.05
N ASP A 157 -3.35 -1.09 1.27
CA ASP A 157 -4.71 -0.62 1.54
C ASP A 157 -5.00 -0.77 3.03
N GLU A 158 -5.16 0.35 3.76
CA GLU A 158 -5.43 0.43 5.20
C GLU A 158 -4.50 -0.44 6.08
N PRO A 159 -3.16 -0.35 5.95
CA PRO A 159 -2.22 -1.34 6.49
C PRO A 159 -2.15 -1.41 8.02
N PHE A 160 -2.70 -0.43 8.73
CA PHE A 160 -2.67 -0.38 10.20
C PHE A 160 -3.91 -0.98 10.85
N VAL A 161 -4.94 -1.30 10.06
CA VAL A 161 -6.18 -1.91 10.56
C VAL A 161 -5.88 -3.32 11.06
N GLY A 162 -6.31 -3.64 12.28
CA GLY A 162 -6.13 -4.96 12.89
C GLY A 162 -4.75 -5.25 13.49
N LEU A 163 -3.79 -4.33 13.39
CA LEU A 163 -2.50 -4.45 14.07
C LEU A 163 -2.59 -3.98 15.52
N ASP A 164 -1.92 -4.72 16.41
CA ASP A 164 -1.65 -4.25 17.76
C ASP A 164 -0.66 -3.06 17.76
N PRO A 165 -0.55 -2.28 18.85
CA PRO A 165 0.31 -1.10 18.89
C PRO A 165 1.79 -1.39 18.60
N LEU A 166 2.30 -2.57 19.02
CA LEU A 166 3.69 -2.97 18.80
C LEU A 166 3.93 -3.28 17.31
N ALA A 167 3.04 -4.05 16.69
CA ALA A 167 3.11 -4.37 15.27
C ALA A 167 2.94 -3.12 14.39
N ALA A 168 2.06 -2.19 14.77
CA ALA A 168 1.90 -0.92 14.09
C ALA A 168 3.17 -0.05 14.18
N HIS A 169 3.82 0.00 15.35
CA HIS A 169 5.09 0.70 15.52
C HIS A 169 6.21 0.08 14.66
N LEU A 170 6.29 -1.26 14.65
CA LEU A 170 7.25 -1.98 13.83
C LEU A 170 7.04 -1.72 12.34
N LEU A 171 5.77 -1.78 11.87
CA LEU A 171 5.44 -1.49 10.48
C LEU A 171 5.89 -0.08 10.09
N LYS A 172 5.61 0.94 10.90
CA LYS A 172 6.09 2.33 10.65
C LYS A 172 7.61 2.39 10.52
N THR A 173 8.33 1.70 11.40
CA THR A 173 9.79 1.63 11.37
C THR A 173 10.31 0.96 10.09
N LEU A 174 9.68 -0.14 9.68
CA LEU A 174 10.03 -0.84 8.44
C LEU A 174 9.72 0.00 7.20
N MET A 175 8.58 0.69 7.18
CA MET A 175 8.21 1.60 6.08
C MET A 175 9.28 2.69 5.91
N ARG A 176 9.72 3.31 7.00
CA ARG A 176 10.76 4.34 6.94
C ARG A 176 12.09 3.78 6.44
N ARG A 177 12.56 2.67 7.02
CA ARG A 177 13.78 2.00 6.56
C ARG A 177 13.74 1.58 5.09
N PHE A 178 12.59 1.10 4.62
CA PHE A 178 12.41 0.72 3.23
C PHE A 178 12.55 1.94 2.29
N CYS A 179 11.96 3.07 2.65
CA CYS A 179 12.09 4.31 1.88
C CYS A 179 13.49 4.91 1.98
N ASP A 180 14.13 4.88 3.15
CA ASP A 180 15.54 5.31 3.33
C ASP A 180 16.51 4.48 2.47
N GLY A 181 16.15 3.22 2.18
CA GLY A 181 16.84 2.34 1.24
C GLY A 181 16.57 2.63 -0.25
N GLY A 182 15.78 3.66 -0.56
CA GLY A 182 15.44 4.07 -1.94
C GLY A 182 14.16 3.44 -2.50
N GLY A 183 13.43 2.65 -1.70
CA GLY A 183 12.07 2.20 -2.03
C GLY A 183 11.05 3.34 -1.98
N ALA A 184 9.81 3.07 -2.33
CA ALA A 184 8.69 4.00 -2.14
C ALA A 184 7.45 3.27 -1.62
N ILE A 185 6.65 3.97 -0.83
CA ILE A 185 5.41 3.44 -0.28
C ILE A 185 4.25 4.36 -0.63
N PHE A 186 3.17 3.76 -1.13
CA PHE A 186 1.90 4.44 -1.34
C PHE A 186 0.81 3.65 -0.64
N PHE A 187 0.17 4.25 0.36
CA PHE A 187 -0.83 3.54 1.14
C PHE A 187 -2.08 4.37 1.37
N SER A 188 -3.24 3.71 1.36
CA SER A 188 -4.49 4.32 1.74
C SER A 188 -4.63 4.34 3.26
N THR A 189 -5.24 5.40 3.78
CA THR A 189 -5.67 5.45 5.18
C THR A 189 -6.79 6.46 5.37
N HIS A 190 -7.59 6.22 6.41
CA HIS A 190 -8.53 7.20 6.98
C HIS A 190 -8.04 7.75 8.33
N VAL A 191 -6.87 7.28 8.82
CA VAL A 191 -6.29 7.71 10.09
C VAL A 191 -5.29 8.85 9.82
N LEU A 192 -5.79 10.08 9.89
CA LEU A 192 -5.05 11.29 9.53
C LEU A 192 -3.81 11.50 10.40
N GLU A 193 -3.89 11.21 11.69
CA GLU A 193 -2.76 11.32 12.62
C GLU A 193 -1.57 10.41 12.23
N VAL A 194 -1.85 9.22 11.70
CA VAL A 194 -0.79 8.32 11.21
C VAL A 194 -0.14 8.91 9.97
N ALA A 195 -0.93 9.42 9.04
CA ALA A 195 -0.42 10.06 7.83
C ALA A 195 0.46 11.27 8.16
N GLU A 196 -0.02 12.14 9.04
CA GLU A 196 0.68 13.37 9.43
C GLU A 196 2.05 13.11 10.07
N LYS A 197 2.16 12.06 10.91
CA LYS A 197 3.40 11.73 11.61
C LYS A 197 4.40 10.88 10.80
N LEU A 198 3.92 10.15 9.79
CA LEU A 198 4.74 9.16 9.08
C LEU A 198 5.14 9.60 7.68
N CYS A 199 4.29 10.37 6.99
CA CYS A 199 4.39 10.53 5.54
C CYS A 199 5.16 11.78 5.13
N ASP A 200 5.91 11.65 4.05
CA ASP A 200 6.59 12.77 3.39
C ASP A 200 5.61 13.55 2.49
N ARG A 201 4.65 12.82 1.92
CA ARG A 201 3.64 13.36 0.99
C ARG A 201 2.26 12.87 1.35
N VAL A 202 1.27 13.65 0.97
CA VAL A 202 -0.14 13.29 1.09
C VAL A 202 -0.89 13.62 -0.20
N ALA A 203 -1.84 12.78 -0.55
CA ALA A 203 -2.77 12.97 -1.65
C ALA A 203 -4.19 12.74 -1.13
N ILE A 204 -5.06 13.74 -1.26
CA ILE A 204 -6.44 13.69 -0.78
C ILE A 204 -7.37 13.48 -1.97
N ILE A 205 -8.15 12.39 -1.91
CA ILE A 205 -9.13 12.03 -2.95
C ILE A 205 -10.54 12.16 -2.42
N ARG A 206 -11.42 12.74 -3.22
CA ARG A 206 -12.86 12.84 -2.95
C ARG A 206 -13.66 12.56 -4.22
N ALA A 207 -14.68 11.71 -4.11
CA ALA A 207 -15.56 11.33 -5.24
C ALA A 207 -14.79 10.95 -6.53
N GLY A 208 -13.69 10.23 -6.39
CA GLY A 208 -12.85 9.78 -7.51
C GLY A 208 -11.87 10.82 -8.06
N ARG A 209 -11.83 12.04 -7.52
CA ARG A 209 -10.93 13.12 -7.97
C ARG A 209 -9.88 13.45 -6.93
N LEU A 210 -8.67 13.71 -7.39
CA LEU A 210 -7.61 14.25 -6.54
C LEU A 210 -7.94 15.72 -6.24
N VAL A 211 -8.17 16.06 -4.96
CA VAL A 211 -8.52 17.43 -4.56
C VAL A 211 -7.32 18.22 -4.06
N ARG A 212 -6.35 17.55 -3.44
CA ARG A 212 -5.10 18.18 -2.99
C ARG A 212 -3.98 17.14 -2.92
N ALA A 213 -2.76 17.49 -3.34
CA ALA A 213 -1.58 16.66 -3.19
C ALA A 213 -0.32 17.51 -3.12
N GLY A 214 0.63 17.09 -2.30
CA GLY A 214 1.89 17.80 -2.10
C GLY A 214 2.76 17.13 -1.04
N SER A 215 3.84 17.76 -0.63
CA SER A 215 4.52 17.42 0.62
C SER A 215 3.57 17.63 1.80
N MET A 216 3.87 17.00 2.94
CA MET A 216 3.04 17.18 4.14
C MET A 216 2.92 18.67 4.51
N ASP A 217 4.04 19.40 4.48
CA ASP A 217 4.06 20.82 4.81
C ASP A 217 3.28 21.69 3.80
N GLU A 218 3.37 21.38 2.48
CA GLU A 218 2.62 22.12 1.44
C GLU A 218 1.11 21.91 1.57
N VAL A 219 0.68 20.72 1.97
CA VAL A 219 -0.75 20.40 2.10
C VAL A 219 -1.32 20.93 3.41
N ARG A 220 -0.59 20.77 4.50
CA ARG A 220 -1.03 21.17 5.83
C ARG A 220 -0.95 22.69 6.03
N GLY A 221 0.13 23.33 5.58
CA GLY A 221 0.42 24.72 5.92
C GLY A 221 0.60 24.91 7.43
N ASP A 222 -0.11 25.84 8.02
CA ASP A 222 -0.08 26.12 9.46
C ASP A 222 -1.13 25.30 10.26
N ASP A 223 -2.03 24.59 9.56
CA ASP A 223 -3.12 23.82 10.17
C ASP A 223 -2.71 22.35 10.41
N SER A 224 -3.55 21.58 11.08
CA SER A 224 -3.43 20.12 11.11
C SER A 224 -3.97 19.48 9.83
N LEU A 225 -3.50 18.27 9.51
CA LEU A 225 -4.05 17.54 8.36
C LEU A 225 -5.56 17.27 8.51
N GLU A 226 -6.04 17.14 9.74
CA GLU A 226 -7.45 16.95 10.05
C GLU A 226 -8.28 18.19 9.72
N GLU A 227 -7.82 19.39 10.10
CA GLU A 227 -8.48 20.65 9.75
C GLU A 227 -8.57 20.86 8.25
N VAL A 228 -7.46 20.65 7.52
CA VAL A 228 -7.44 20.70 6.06
C VAL A 228 -8.41 19.69 5.43
N PHE A 229 -8.45 18.48 5.97
CA PHE A 229 -9.36 17.44 5.45
C PHE A 229 -10.83 17.84 5.68
N LEU A 230 -11.19 18.34 6.87
CA LEU A 230 -12.53 18.81 7.20
C LEU A 230 -12.95 20.03 6.34
N GLU A 231 -12.05 20.97 6.11
CA GLU A 231 -12.29 22.11 5.23
C GLU A 231 -12.64 21.66 3.80
N LEU A 232 -11.85 20.74 3.25
CA LEU A 232 -12.08 20.19 1.92
C LEU A 232 -13.41 19.41 1.82
N GLU A 233 -13.87 18.79 2.90
CA GLU A 233 -15.17 18.12 2.96
C GLU A 233 -16.34 19.12 3.13
N GLY A 234 -16.15 20.19 3.91
CA GLY A 234 -17.19 21.15 4.25
C GLY A 234 -17.54 22.13 3.13
N THR A 235 -16.66 22.33 2.15
CA THR A 235 -16.82 23.34 1.09
C THR A 235 -18.00 23.06 0.13
N GLU A 236 -18.57 21.85 0.08
CA GLU A 236 -19.74 21.51 -0.75
C GLU A 236 -21.09 21.50 0.02
N ALA A 237 -21.08 21.62 1.34
CA ALA A 237 -22.35 21.71 2.07
C ALA A 237 -23.05 23.08 1.90
N GLN A 238 -22.40 24.03 1.19
CA GLN A 238 -22.89 25.39 0.97
C GLN A 238 -23.05 25.75 -0.53
N ALA A 239 -22.84 24.82 -1.47
CA ALA A 239 -23.02 24.99 -2.90
C ALA A 239 -24.14 24.07 -3.43
#